data_0c74e2d74ca90bfae4118786ddf0b690
#
_entry.id   0c74e2d74ca90bfae4118786ddf0b690
#
_cell.length_a   1.000
_cell.length_b   1.000
_cell.length_c   1.000
_cell.angle_alpha   90.00
_cell.angle_beta   90.00
_cell.angle_gamma   90.00
#
_symmetry.space_group_name_H-M   'P 1'
#
loop_
_entity.id
_entity.type
_entity.pdbx_description
1 polymer ?
#
loop_
_entity_poly.entity_id
_entity_poly.type
_entity_poly.pdbx_seq_one_letter_code
_entity_poly.pdbx_strand_id
1 'polypeptide(L)'
;TRIAERGQEEESKGGRKTLYSLLAVFPLLAALLFGGNYLTIQQKRDILIQSSERIVKDNPAQIDALADYRFDLAYIRKTSEILDLMAKDNSSFKSAVIIVPDKIDNKPVYLAFSADSSRLTLSDEVVPAANQNAEGSDNFVVNRNGEKVAVKKTDYVYSPDLKEREYLQKVFAGQTQEMRYEAEDGHYSLCHPYRKNGKTIILCFSDYQEYGKIGS
;
A
#
# COMPACT_ATOMS: atom_id res chain seq x y z
N THR A 1 34.66 24.14 -62.47
CA THR A 1 34.63 24.75 -61.13
C THR A 1 33.21 24.88 -60.53
N ARG A 2 32.16 25.20 -61.33
CA ARG A 2 30.78 25.38 -60.84
C ARG A 2 30.04 24.08 -60.47
N ILE A 3 30.46 22.93 -60.96
CA ILE A 3 29.84 21.61 -60.65
C ILE A 3 30.25 21.09 -59.26
N ALA A 4 31.47 21.35 -58.84
CA ALA A 4 32.00 20.93 -57.52
C ALA A 4 31.34 21.71 -56.36
N GLU A 5 31.02 22.98 -56.55
CA GLU A 5 30.38 23.82 -55.51
C GLU A 5 28.93 23.42 -55.23
N ARG A 6 28.17 22.95 -56.26
CA ARG A 6 26.81 22.45 -56.06
C ARG A 6 26.75 21.16 -55.25
N GLY A 7 27.73 20.25 -55.43
CA GLY A 7 27.77 19.01 -54.68
C GLY A 7 28.02 19.22 -53.17
N GLN A 8 28.86 20.19 -52.81
CA GLN A 8 29.16 20.51 -51.43
C GLN A 8 27.98 21.21 -50.69
N GLU A 9 27.18 22.04 -51.39
CA GLU A 9 25.99 22.67 -50.82
C GLU A 9 24.85 21.67 -50.57
N GLU A 10 24.68 20.66 -51.43
CA GLU A 10 23.68 19.62 -51.25
C GLU A 10 24.03 18.65 -50.12
N GLU A 11 25.31 18.26 -49.98
CA GLU A 11 25.78 17.44 -48.83
C GLU A 11 25.64 18.20 -47.51
N SER A 12 25.91 19.50 -47.48
CA SER A 12 25.76 20.31 -46.26
C SER A 12 24.28 20.48 -45.85
N LYS A 13 23.36 20.57 -46.82
CA LYS A 13 21.92 20.66 -46.56
C LYS A 13 21.34 19.31 -46.10
N GLY A 14 21.82 18.20 -46.62
CA GLY A 14 21.48 16.84 -46.18
C GLY A 14 21.90 16.59 -44.74
N GLY A 15 23.13 16.88 -44.38
CA GLY A 15 23.67 16.71 -43.05
C GLY A 15 22.95 17.53 -41.96
N ARG A 16 22.58 18.77 -42.29
CA ARG A 16 21.77 19.61 -41.37
C ARG A 16 20.37 19.07 -41.14
N LYS A 17 19.71 18.59 -42.17
CA LYS A 17 18.34 17.98 -42.02
C LYS A 17 18.39 16.72 -41.17
N THR A 18 19.43 15.89 -41.36
CA THR A 18 19.64 14.68 -40.56
C THR A 18 19.92 15.02 -39.08
N LEU A 19 20.72 16.07 -38.85
CA LEU A 19 21.01 16.54 -37.50
C LEU A 19 19.78 17.08 -36.78
N TYR A 20 18.94 17.88 -37.44
CA TYR A 20 17.68 18.38 -36.88
C TYR A 20 16.66 17.26 -36.66
N SER A 21 16.59 16.28 -37.54
CA SER A 21 15.78 15.08 -37.35
C SER A 21 16.22 14.29 -36.10
N LEU A 22 17.53 14.09 -35.92
CA LEU A 22 18.06 13.40 -34.75
C LEU A 22 17.81 14.18 -33.45
N LEU A 23 17.93 15.52 -33.51
CA LEU A 23 17.66 16.40 -32.37
C LEU A 23 16.18 16.43 -31.97
N ALA A 24 15.26 16.23 -32.92
CA ALA A 24 13.83 16.17 -32.67
C ALA A 24 13.37 14.82 -32.09
N VAL A 25 14.10 13.73 -32.36
CA VAL A 25 13.78 12.39 -31.84
C VAL A 25 13.97 12.31 -30.33
N PHE A 26 14.98 12.96 -29.77
CA PHE A 26 15.26 12.95 -28.33
C PHE A 26 14.10 13.51 -27.48
N PRO A 27 13.57 14.72 -27.74
CA PRO A 27 12.44 15.23 -26.98
C PRO A 27 11.16 14.42 -27.20
N LEU A 28 10.99 13.82 -28.37
CA LEU A 28 9.85 12.93 -28.64
C LEU A 28 9.93 11.64 -27.80
N LEU A 29 11.10 11.00 -27.75
CA LEU A 29 11.34 9.83 -26.90
C LEU A 29 11.19 10.18 -25.42
N ALA A 30 11.71 11.31 -24.99
CA ALA A 30 11.54 11.79 -23.62
C ALA A 30 10.04 12.01 -23.31
N ALA A 31 9.30 12.66 -24.18
CA ALA A 31 7.86 12.87 -24.01
C ALA A 31 7.08 11.55 -23.94
N LEU A 32 7.43 10.55 -24.74
CA LEU A 32 6.82 9.22 -24.70
C LEU A 32 7.14 8.47 -23.41
N LEU A 33 8.40 8.52 -22.94
CA LEU A 33 8.82 7.85 -21.72
C LEU A 33 8.21 8.50 -20.48
N PHE A 34 8.30 9.80 -20.34
CA PHE A 34 7.76 10.52 -19.19
C PHE A 34 6.24 10.60 -19.22
N GLY A 35 5.64 10.81 -20.40
CA GLY A 35 4.19 10.83 -20.55
C GLY A 35 3.56 9.46 -20.29
N GLY A 36 4.18 8.37 -20.75
CA GLY A 36 3.71 7.02 -20.50
C GLY A 36 3.71 6.67 -19.01
N ASN A 37 4.78 7.00 -18.31
CA ASN A 37 4.86 6.78 -16.85
C ASN A 37 3.81 7.62 -16.10
N TYR A 38 3.65 8.88 -16.45
CA TYR A 38 2.63 9.75 -15.85
C TYR A 38 1.21 9.19 -16.03
N LEU A 39 0.86 8.77 -17.24
CA LEU A 39 -0.45 8.18 -17.54
C LEU A 39 -0.68 6.89 -16.73
N THR A 40 0.33 6.03 -16.61
CA THR A 40 0.25 4.81 -15.83
C THR A 40 -0.02 5.11 -14.35
N ILE A 41 0.69 6.08 -13.76
CA ILE A 41 0.48 6.50 -12.37
C ILE A 41 -0.94 7.00 -12.14
N GLN A 42 -1.48 7.81 -13.05
CA GLN A 42 -2.86 8.31 -12.94
C GLN A 42 -3.90 7.20 -13.09
N GLN A 43 -3.72 6.30 -14.05
CA GLN A 43 -4.61 5.14 -14.23
C GLN A 43 -4.61 4.23 -13.00
N LYS A 44 -3.44 3.93 -12.42
CA LYS A 44 -3.32 3.14 -11.21
C LYS A 44 -4.00 3.81 -10.02
N ARG A 45 -3.84 5.13 -9.88
CA ARG A 45 -4.53 5.91 -8.86
C ARG A 45 -6.06 5.74 -8.96
N ASP A 46 -6.60 5.97 -10.15
CA ASP A 46 -8.06 5.90 -10.36
C ASP A 46 -8.60 4.50 -10.12
N ILE A 47 -7.88 3.46 -10.55
CA ILE A 47 -8.24 2.07 -10.31
C ILE A 47 -8.24 1.76 -8.80
N LEU A 48 -7.22 2.16 -8.06
CA LEU A 48 -7.13 1.92 -6.62
C LEU A 48 -8.23 2.68 -5.86
N ILE A 49 -8.52 3.93 -6.22
CA ILE A 49 -9.60 4.71 -5.62
C ILE A 49 -10.95 3.99 -5.82
N GLN A 50 -11.30 3.67 -7.07
CA GLN A 50 -12.55 3.00 -7.39
C GLN A 50 -12.67 1.64 -6.71
N SER A 51 -11.58 0.88 -6.65
CA SER A 51 -11.57 -0.43 -5.99
C SER A 51 -11.74 -0.30 -4.49
N SER A 52 -11.06 0.65 -3.84
CA SER A 52 -11.18 0.89 -2.41
C SER A 52 -12.59 1.33 -2.01
N GLU A 53 -13.18 2.25 -2.77
CA GLU A 53 -14.56 2.71 -2.55
C GLU A 53 -15.58 1.57 -2.71
N ARG A 54 -15.39 0.73 -3.73
CA ARG A 54 -16.24 -0.45 -3.94
C ARG A 54 -16.13 -1.43 -2.79
N ILE A 55 -14.91 -1.75 -2.33
CA ILE A 55 -14.69 -2.66 -1.21
C ILE A 55 -15.41 -2.16 0.04
N VAL A 56 -15.23 -0.89 0.39
CA VAL A 56 -15.87 -0.29 1.56
C VAL A 56 -17.39 -0.31 1.45
N LYS A 57 -17.93 -0.06 0.25
CA LYS A 57 -19.37 -0.04 -0.01
C LYS A 57 -20.00 -1.43 -0.02
N ASP A 58 -19.34 -2.40 -0.65
CA ASP A 58 -19.92 -3.72 -0.91
C ASP A 58 -19.68 -4.70 0.26
N ASN A 59 -18.76 -4.38 1.18
CA ASN A 59 -18.39 -5.23 2.31
C ASN A 59 -18.57 -4.57 3.68
N PRO A 60 -19.73 -3.95 3.99
CA PRO A 60 -19.88 -3.15 5.21
C PRO A 60 -19.68 -3.96 6.50
N ALA A 61 -20.10 -5.23 6.53
CA ALA A 61 -19.95 -6.09 7.71
C ALA A 61 -18.48 -6.45 7.98
N GLN A 62 -17.69 -6.69 6.92
CA GLN A 62 -16.27 -6.96 7.03
C GLN A 62 -15.50 -5.71 7.48
N ILE A 63 -15.82 -4.54 6.89
CA ILE A 63 -15.19 -3.27 7.26
C ILE A 63 -15.53 -2.89 8.71
N ASP A 64 -16.76 -3.12 9.15
CA ASP A 64 -17.16 -2.91 10.54
C ASP A 64 -16.41 -3.84 11.50
N ALA A 65 -16.20 -5.10 11.10
CA ALA A 65 -15.42 -6.05 11.88
C ALA A 65 -13.95 -5.63 11.99
N LEU A 66 -13.37 -5.05 10.92
CA LEU A 66 -12.03 -4.47 10.95
C LEU A 66 -11.96 -3.24 11.86
N ALA A 67 -13.01 -2.42 11.88
CA ALA A 67 -13.08 -1.23 12.73
C ALA A 67 -13.28 -1.56 14.22
N ASP A 68 -13.75 -2.77 14.56
CA ASP A 68 -13.90 -3.22 15.94
C ASP A 68 -12.61 -3.79 16.52
N TYR A 69 -11.55 -2.98 16.43
CA TYR A 69 -10.20 -3.36 16.83
C TYR A 69 -10.14 -3.75 18.31
N ARG A 70 -9.49 -4.89 18.55
CA ARG A 70 -9.02 -5.38 19.86
C ARG A 70 -7.74 -6.16 19.64
N PHE A 71 -6.77 -6.00 20.54
CA PHE A 71 -5.53 -6.76 20.44
C PHE A 71 -5.71 -8.15 21.06
N ASP A 72 -6.29 -9.06 20.29
CA ASP A 72 -6.49 -10.47 20.64
C ASP A 72 -6.34 -11.40 19.43
N LEU A 73 -6.21 -12.70 19.68
CA LEU A 73 -6.04 -13.71 18.65
C LEU A 73 -7.22 -13.76 17.66
N ALA A 74 -8.44 -13.61 18.18
CA ALA A 74 -9.65 -13.68 17.36
C ALA A 74 -9.70 -12.54 16.34
N TYR A 75 -9.36 -11.31 16.78
CA TYR A 75 -9.28 -10.15 15.90
C TYR A 75 -8.19 -10.32 14.84
N ILE A 76 -6.96 -10.72 15.24
CA ILE A 76 -5.83 -10.88 14.31
C ILE A 76 -6.17 -11.91 13.23
N ARG A 77 -6.73 -13.07 13.59
CA ARG A 77 -7.15 -14.11 12.63
C ARG A 77 -8.22 -13.60 11.68
N LYS A 78 -9.30 -13.06 12.23
CA LYS A 78 -10.41 -12.54 11.43
C LYS A 78 -9.98 -11.43 10.50
N THR A 79 -9.14 -10.51 10.98
CA THR A 79 -8.59 -9.42 10.16
C THR A 79 -7.75 -9.96 9.02
N SER A 80 -6.84 -10.91 9.29
CA SER A 80 -6.02 -11.53 8.25
C SER A 80 -6.85 -12.25 7.19
N GLU A 81 -7.88 -13.00 7.59
CA GLU A 81 -8.80 -13.68 6.67
C GLU A 81 -9.55 -12.67 5.78
N ILE A 82 -10.07 -11.60 6.36
CA ILE A 82 -10.78 -10.55 5.60
C ILE A 82 -9.84 -9.88 4.59
N LEU A 83 -8.62 -9.51 5.01
CA LEU A 83 -7.65 -8.85 4.14
C LEU A 83 -7.13 -9.77 3.03
N ASP A 84 -6.96 -11.06 3.32
CA ASP A 84 -6.57 -12.08 2.33
C ASP A 84 -7.67 -12.26 1.26
N LEU A 85 -8.92 -12.37 1.69
CA LEU A 85 -10.06 -12.45 0.77
C LEU A 85 -10.17 -11.19 -0.09
N MET A 86 -10.05 -10.01 0.49
CA MET A 86 -10.10 -8.75 -0.27
C MET A 86 -9.00 -8.68 -1.32
N ALA A 87 -7.79 -9.14 -1.02
CA ALA A 87 -6.68 -9.15 -1.95
C ALA A 87 -6.84 -10.22 -3.06
N LYS A 88 -7.41 -11.38 -2.75
CA LYS A 88 -7.64 -12.46 -3.72
C LYS A 88 -8.79 -12.18 -4.67
N ASP A 89 -9.86 -11.57 -4.17
CA ASP A 89 -11.06 -11.29 -4.95
C ASP A 89 -10.92 -10.04 -5.83
N ASN A 90 -9.83 -9.28 -5.67
CA ASN A 90 -9.62 -8.03 -6.39
C ASN A 90 -8.30 -8.02 -7.14
N SER A 91 -8.37 -7.96 -8.48
CA SER A 91 -7.18 -7.89 -9.34
C SER A 91 -6.50 -6.50 -9.37
N SER A 92 -7.10 -5.49 -8.73
CA SER A 92 -6.62 -4.11 -8.80
C SER A 92 -5.46 -3.82 -7.84
N PHE A 93 -5.27 -4.66 -6.82
CA PHE A 93 -4.17 -4.58 -5.85
C PHE A 93 -3.75 -5.98 -5.41
N LYS A 94 -2.54 -6.09 -4.89
CA LYS A 94 -1.94 -7.37 -4.48
C LYS A 94 -1.92 -7.57 -2.97
N SER A 95 -2.02 -6.50 -2.21
CA SER A 95 -2.06 -6.58 -0.75
C SER A 95 -2.96 -5.52 -0.14
N ALA A 96 -3.53 -5.86 1.01
CA ALA A 96 -4.29 -4.96 1.83
C ALA A 96 -3.74 -5.00 3.27
N VAL A 97 -3.67 -3.83 3.88
CA VAL A 97 -3.20 -3.63 5.26
C VAL A 97 -4.18 -2.72 5.97
N ILE A 98 -4.48 -3.02 7.23
CA ILE A 98 -5.21 -2.11 8.10
C ILE A 98 -4.26 -1.48 9.11
N ILE A 99 -4.37 -0.17 9.30
CA ILE A 99 -3.63 0.60 10.31
C ILE A 99 -4.62 1.10 11.35
N VAL A 100 -4.29 0.84 12.63
CA VAL A 100 -5.09 1.26 13.79
C VAL A 100 -4.22 2.00 14.80
N PRO A 101 -4.75 2.99 15.52
CA PRO A 101 -4.05 3.63 16.63
C PRO A 101 -4.14 2.77 17.89
N ASP A 102 -3.07 2.67 18.64
CA ASP A 102 -3.04 2.01 19.95
C ASP A 102 -1.97 2.66 20.85
N LYS A 103 -1.73 2.05 22.02
CA LYS A 103 -0.69 2.46 22.96
C LYS A 103 0.10 1.24 23.42
N ILE A 104 1.40 1.44 23.61
CA ILE A 104 2.30 0.50 24.29
C ILE A 104 3.00 1.29 25.39
N ASP A 105 2.95 0.83 26.63
CA ASP A 105 3.48 1.56 27.80
C ASP A 105 2.99 3.01 27.86
N ASN A 106 1.71 3.25 27.60
CA ASN A 106 1.07 4.58 27.51
C ASN A 106 1.60 5.51 26.41
N LYS A 107 2.49 5.05 25.52
CA LYS A 107 2.97 5.81 24.36
C LYS A 107 2.10 5.50 23.14
N PRO A 108 1.63 6.50 22.40
CA PRO A 108 0.84 6.27 21.20
C PRO A 108 1.69 5.61 20.12
N VAL A 109 1.13 4.57 19.51
CA VAL A 109 1.71 3.81 18.40
C VAL A 109 0.66 3.57 17.32
N TYR A 110 1.11 3.21 16.14
CA TYR A 110 0.26 2.63 15.10
C TYR A 110 0.57 1.15 14.98
N LEU A 111 -0.46 0.34 14.87
CA LEU A 111 -0.32 -1.10 14.60
C LEU A 111 -0.84 -1.36 13.20
N ALA A 112 -0.16 -2.23 12.46
CA ALA A 112 -0.56 -2.67 11.15
C ALA A 112 -0.80 -4.18 11.11
N PHE A 113 -1.91 -4.57 10.47
CA PHE A 113 -2.27 -5.96 10.26
C PHE A 113 -2.47 -6.20 8.76
N SER A 114 -1.98 -7.34 8.28
CA SER A 114 -2.08 -7.81 6.90
C SER A 114 -2.61 -9.23 6.85
N ALA A 115 -2.81 -9.76 5.67
CA ALA A 115 -3.12 -11.19 5.46
C ALA A 115 -2.10 -12.12 6.13
N ASP A 116 -0.82 -11.73 6.15
CA ASP A 116 0.27 -12.51 6.75
C ASP A 116 0.34 -12.43 8.28
N SER A 117 -0.37 -11.49 8.89
CA SER A 117 -0.35 -11.30 10.35
C SER A 117 -0.82 -12.52 11.13
N SER A 118 -1.65 -13.38 10.51
CA SER A 118 -2.09 -14.64 11.11
C SER A 118 -1.11 -15.81 10.97
N ARG A 119 -0.08 -15.70 10.12
CA ARG A 119 0.90 -16.80 9.94
C ARG A 119 1.58 -17.21 11.23
N LEU A 120 1.74 -16.26 12.16
CA LEU A 120 2.26 -16.51 13.50
C LEU A 120 1.24 -17.23 14.40
N THR A 121 -0.03 -17.34 13.98
CA THR A 121 -1.15 -17.73 14.86
C THR A 121 -2.07 -18.81 14.28
N LEU A 122 -1.87 -19.29 13.04
CA LEU A 122 -2.83 -20.19 12.35
C LEU A 122 -3.07 -21.54 13.02
N SER A 123 -2.10 -22.06 13.80
CA SER A 123 -2.20 -23.32 14.52
C SER A 123 -2.33 -23.15 16.03
N ASP A 124 -2.45 -21.91 16.50
CA ASP A 124 -2.31 -21.61 17.91
C ASP A 124 -3.67 -21.61 18.63
N GLU A 125 -3.71 -22.23 19.80
CA GLU A 125 -4.82 -22.10 20.74
C GLU A 125 -4.47 -21.07 21.81
N VAL A 126 -5.42 -20.19 22.15
CA VAL A 126 -5.23 -19.27 23.28
C VAL A 126 -5.15 -20.11 24.55
N VAL A 127 -4.05 -20.00 25.26
CA VAL A 127 -3.94 -20.59 26.59
C VAL A 127 -4.69 -19.68 27.56
N PRO A 128 -5.78 -20.15 28.18
CA PRO A 128 -6.44 -19.37 29.21
C PRO A 128 -5.50 -19.22 30.39
N ALA A 129 -4.78 -18.12 30.43
CA ALA A 129 -4.05 -17.73 31.62
C ALA A 129 -4.97 -16.83 32.44
N ALA A 130 -5.13 -17.17 33.69
CA ALA A 130 -6.07 -16.57 34.63
C ALA A 130 -5.97 -15.03 34.80
N ASN A 131 -4.99 -14.36 34.16
CA ASN A 131 -4.75 -12.92 34.27
C ASN A 131 -4.34 -12.24 32.94
N GLN A 132 -4.52 -12.88 31.76
CA GLN A 132 -3.95 -12.36 30.50
C GLN A 132 -4.97 -11.74 29.52
N ASN A 133 -6.26 -11.73 29.85
CA ASN A 133 -7.31 -11.12 29.06
C ASN A 133 -7.81 -9.80 29.66
N ALA A 134 -6.95 -9.04 30.34
CA ALA A 134 -7.29 -7.68 30.68
C ALA A 134 -7.41 -6.88 29.36
N GLU A 135 -8.57 -6.30 29.10
CA GLU A 135 -8.74 -5.31 28.04
C GLU A 135 -7.58 -4.30 28.16
N GLY A 136 -6.81 -4.16 27.07
CA GLY A 136 -5.63 -3.28 27.07
C GLY A 136 -4.29 -3.95 27.33
N SER A 137 -4.20 -5.29 27.43
CA SER A 137 -2.92 -5.98 27.53
C SER A 137 -2.07 -5.79 26.26
N ASP A 138 -0.77 -5.51 26.43
CA ASP A 138 0.19 -5.34 25.33
C ASP A 138 0.70 -6.69 24.78
N ASN A 139 0.27 -7.81 25.38
CA ASN A 139 0.60 -9.15 24.93
C ASN A 139 -0.44 -10.18 25.37
N PHE A 140 -0.48 -11.31 24.67
CA PHE A 140 -1.21 -12.51 25.07
C PHE A 140 -0.38 -13.76 24.74
N VAL A 141 -0.70 -14.89 25.36
CA VAL A 141 0.05 -16.15 25.17
C VAL A 141 -0.81 -17.14 24.38
N VAL A 142 -0.21 -17.73 23.39
CA VAL A 142 -0.78 -18.82 22.58
C VAL A 142 0.01 -20.10 22.79
N ASN A 143 -0.65 -21.25 22.59
CA ASN A 143 0.03 -22.55 22.56
C ASN A 143 0.31 -22.91 21.11
N ARG A 144 1.59 -23.05 20.76
CA ARG A 144 2.04 -23.45 19.43
C ARG A 144 2.78 -24.78 19.54
N ASN A 145 2.18 -25.86 19.06
CA ASN A 145 2.77 -27.20 19.08
C ASN A 145 3.24 -27.64 20.48
N GLY A 146 2.52 -27.24 21.53
CA GLY A 146 2.88 -27.55 22.92
C GLY A 146 3.77 -26.51 23.60
N GLU A 147 4.25 -25.51 22.89
CA GLU A 147 5.05 -24.41 23.45
C GLU A 147 4.19 -23.15 23.67
N LYS A 148 4.43 -22.46 24.78
CA LYS A 148 3.80 -21.19 25.09
C LYS A 148 4.56 -20.06 24.40
N VAL A 149 3.92 -19.39 23.43
CA VAL A 149 4.49 -18.28 22.67
C VAL A 149 3.76 -16.99 23.03
N ALA A 150 4.50 -15.95 23.41
CA ALA A 150 3.92 -14.62 23.63
C ALA A 150 3.78 -13.88 22.30
N VAL A 151 2.56 -13.42 22.01
CA VAL A 151 2.25 -12.50 20.91
C VAL A 151 2.19 -11.10 21.49
N LYS A 152 3.00 -10.18 20.97
CA LYS A 152 3.18 -8.84 21.52
C LYS A 152 2.69 -7.78 20.53
N LYS A 153 2.12 -6.69 21.02
CA LYS A 153 1.80 -5.51 20.19
C LYS A 153 3.02 -4.98 19.43
N THR A 154 4.22 -5.10 20.02
CA THR A 154 5.48 -4.68 19.40
C THR A 154 5.76 -5.37 18.08
N ASP A 155 5.22 -6.57 17.85
CA ASP A 155 5.41 -7.36 16.63
C ASP A 155 4.58 -6.80 15.46
N TYR A 156 3.63 -5.92 15.74
CA TYR A 156 2.72 -5.28 14.79
C TYR A 156 2.92 -3.77 14.67
N VAL A 157 3.94 -3.22 15.35
CA VAL A 157 4.19 -1.77 15.31
C VAL A 157 4.54 -1.33 13.89
N TYR A 158 3.76 -0.37 13.41
CA TYR A 158 3.96 0.28 12.13
C TYR A 158 4.80 1.56 12.30
N SER A 159 5.87 1.67 11.53
CA SER A 159 6.80 2.80 11.55
C SER A 159 6.65 3.62 10.28
N PRO A 160 5.70 4.57 10.21
CA PRO A 160 5.50 5.43 9.06
C PRO A 160 6.68 6.38 8.84
N ASP A 161 6.92 6.80 7.61
CA ASP A 161 7.78 7.93 7.31
C ASP A 161 7.20 9.25 7.85
N LEU A 162 7.92 10.35 7.71
CA LEU A 162 7.49 11.63 8.27
C LEU A 162 6.17 12.13 7.67
N LYS A 163 6.02 12.04 6.34
CA LYS A 163 4.83 12.53 5.63
C LYS A 163 3.61 11.65 5.93
N GLU A 164 3.82 10.35 5.98
CA GLU A 164 2.78 9.40 6.32
C GLU A 164 2.35 9.54 7.78
N ARG A 165 3.30 9.78 8.69
CA ARG A 165 3.00 10.04 10.11
C ARG A 165 2.12 11.28 10.30
N GLU A 166 2.41 12.37 9.60
CA GLU A 166 1.56 13.56 9.62
C GLU A 166 0.15 13.28 9.11
N TYR A 167 0.04 12.49 8.04
CA TYR A 167 -1.24 12.07 7.50
C TYR A 167 -2.03 11.21 8.51
N LEU A 168 -1.41 10.18 9.08
CA LEU A 168 -2.03 9.32 10.09
C LEU A 168 -2.51 10.12 11.29
N GLN A 169 -1.70 11.07 11.78
CA GLN A 169 -2.08 11.96 12.88
C GLN A 169 -3.34 12.76 12.55
N LYS A 170 -3.42 13.37 11.37
CA LYS A 170 -4.59 14.13 10.93
C LYS A 170 -5.84 13.27 10.81
N VAL A 171 -5.72 12.06 10.24
CA VAL A 171 -6.84 11.13 10.09
C VAL A 171 -7.35 10.68 11.45
N PHE A 172 -6.48 10.21 12.34
CA PHE A 172 -6.90 9.70 13.65
C PHE A 172 -7.37 10.83 14.59
N ALA A 173 -6.89 12.07 14.40
CA ALA A 173 -7.44 13.24 15.07
C ALA A 173 -8.80 13.69 14.48
N GLY A 174 -9.25 13.09 13.39
CA GLY A 174 -10.51 13.45 12.74
C GLY A 174 -10.46 14.74 11.94
N GLN A 175 -9.27 15.22 11.61
CA GLN A 175 -9.05 16.47 10.87
C GLN A 175 -9.20 16.27 9.35
N THR A 176 -9.03 15.04 8.85
CA THR A 176 -9.21 14.70 7.44
C THR A 176 -9.77 13.29 7.28
N GLN A 177 -10.46 13.05 6.16
CA GLN A 177 -10.89 11.75 5.66
C GLN A 177 -10.43 11.54 4.21
N GLU A 178 -9.51 12.37 3.74
CA GLU A 178 -9.00 12.27 2.38
C GLU A 178 -8.14 11.02 2.20
N MET A 179 -8.31 10.37 1.06
CA MET A 179 -7.44 9.25 0.66
C MET A 179 -6.06 9.79 0.32
N ARG A 180 -5.02 9.04 0.71
CA ARG A 180 -3.63 9.33 0.34
C ARG A 180 -3.16 8.31 -0.67
N TYR A 181 -2.75 8.78 -1.83
CA TYR A 181 -2.15 7.97 -2.88
C TYR A 181 -0.67 8.27 -3.00
N GLU A 182 0.13 7.22 -3.15
CA GLU A 182 1.56 7.29 -3.41
C GLU A 182 1.94 6.36 -4.56
N ALA A 183 2.89 6.82 -5.36
CA ALA A 183 3.49 6.05 -6.44
C ALA A 183 4.99 6.31 -6.46
N GLU A 184 5.77 5.28 -6.20
CA GLU A 184 7.24 5.34 -6.19
C GLU A 184 7.81 4.03 -6.73
N ASP A 185 8.73 4.12 -7.69
CA ASP A 185 9.47 2.98 -8.25
C ASP A 185 8.60 1.77 -8.65
N GLY A 186 7.43 2.03 -9.25
CA GLY A 186 6.50 0.97 -9.67
C GLY A 186 5.69 0.37 -8.53
N HIS A 187 5.81 0.87 -7.32
CA HIS A 187 4.91 0.61 -6.21
C HIS A 187 3.81 1.67 -6.16
N TYR A 188 2.59 1.23 -5.99
CA TYR A 188 1.41 2.08 -5.91
C TYR A 188 0.68 1.75 -4.62
N SER A 189 0.39 2.73 -3.79
CA SER A 189 -0.39 2.55 -2.58
C SER A 189 -1.48 3.59 -2.44
N LEU A 190 -2.62 3.18 -1.92
CA LEU A 190 -3.74 4.03 -1.58
C LEU A 190 -4.19 3.73 -0.16
N CYS A 191 -4.15 4.71 0.71
CA CYS A 191 -4.70 4.64 2.05
C CYS A 191 -6.06 5.33 2.11
N HIS A 192 -7.09 4.57 2.49
CA HIS A 192 -8.49 4.97 2.57
C HIS A 192 -8.94 4.99 4.04
N PRO A 193 -9.13 6.18 4.64
CA PRO A 193 -9.67 6.29 5.98
C PRO A 193 -11.13 5.83 6.05
N TYR A 194 -11.46 5.04 7.05
CA TYR A 194 -12.84 4.65 7.35
C TYR A 194 -13.19 5.03 8.78
N ARG A 195 -14.32 5.71 8.94
CA ARG A 195 -14.81 6.13 10.25
C ARG A 195 -16.27 5.74 10.43
N LYS A 196 -16.54 5.02 11.51
CA LYS A 196 -17.90 4.65 11.91
C LYS A 196 -17.99 4.56 13.45
N ASN A 197 -19.08 5.07 14.02
CA ASN A 197 -19.38 4.99 15.46
C ASN A 197 -18.21 5.46 16.36
N GLY A 198 -17.52 6.53 15.96
CA GLY A 198 -16.39 7.08 16.70
C GLY A 198 -15.07 6.31 16.56
N LYS A 199 -15.07 5.16 15.89
CA LYS A 199 -13.87 4.37 15.58
C LYS A 199 -13.33 4.78 14.21
N THR A 200 -12.03 4.90 14.09
CA THR A 200 -11.34 5.24 12.84
C THR A 200 -10.27 4.19 12.57
N ILE A 201 -10.24 3.69 11.35
CA ILE A 201 -9.21 2.82 10.82
C ILE A 201 -8.74 3.36 9.47
N ILE A 202 -7.58 2.92 9.02
CA ILE A 202 -7.10 3.23 7.67
C ILE A 202 -6.84 1.91 6.94
N LEU A 203 -7.48 1.74 5.79
CA LEU A 203 -7.25 0.62 4.88
C LEU A 203 -6.28 1.06 3.80
N CYS A 204 -5.11 0.43 3.73
CA CYS A 204 -4.12 0.71 2.70
C CYS A 204 -4.06 -0.47 1.72
N PHE A 205 -4.24 -0.17 0.43
CA PHE A 205 -4.20 -1.12 -0.67
C PHE A 205 -2.94 -0.86 -1.49
N SER A 206 -2.18 -1.90 -1.78
CA SER A 206 -0.92 -1.76 -2.52
C SER A 206 -0.91 -2.67 -3.75
N ASP A 207 -0.40 -2.11 -4.85
CA ASP A 207 -0.09 -2.82 -6.09
C ASP A 207 1.35 -2.52 -6.49
N TYR A 208 1.99 -3.45 -7.21
CA TYR A 208 3.33 -3.27 -7.72
C TYR A 208 3.44 -3.88 -9.11
N GLN A 209 4.19 -3.21 -9.97
CA GLN A 209 4.55 -3.78 -11.27
C GLN A 209 5.65 -4.81 -11.06
N GLU A 210 5.36 -6.07 -11.39
CA GLU A 210 6.41 -7.04 -11.61
C GLU A 210 7.09 -6.64 -12.92
N TYR A 211 8.27 -6.01 -12.81
CA TYR A 211 9.18 -5.95 -13.94
C TYR A 211 9.57 -7.40 -14.24
N GLY A 212 8.92 -7.98 -15.26
CA GLY A 212 9.23 -9.32 -15.69
C GLY A 212 10.75 -9.42 -15.87
N LYS A 213 11.37 -10.41 -15.21
CA LYS A 213 12.74 -10.81 -15.52
C LYS A 213 12.73 -11.25 -16.98
N ILE A 214 13.08 -10.34 -17.87
CA ILE A 214 13.40 -10.67 -19.26
C ILE A 214 14.78 -11.35 -19.17
N GLY A 215 14.79 -12.66 -19.28
CA GLY A 215 16.00 -13.46 -19.48
C GLY A 215 16.55 -14.12 -18.22
N SER A 216 16.19 -15.36 -18.03
CA SER A 216 17.09 -16.41 -17.55
C SER A 216 16.96 -17.62 -18.47
#